data_647eb547225325d743be5ff44b419b6b
#
_entry.id   647eb547225325d743be5ff44b419b6b
#
_cell.length_a   1.000
_cell.length_b   1.000
_cell.length_c   1.000
_cell.angle_alpha   90.00
_cell.angle_beta   90.00
_cell.angle_gamma   90.00
#
_symmetry.space_group_name_H-M   'P 1'
#
loop_
_entity.id
_entity.type
_entity.pdbx_description
1 polymer ?
#
loop_
_entity_poly.entity_id
_entity_poly.type
_entity_poly.pdbx_seq_one_letter_code
_entity_poly.pdbx_strand_id
1 'polypeptide(L)'
;MVQKNKRPASRARTVTPVAPKRRGRPRAYQPEVALGKALDLFRKGGFAATSLDDLSAATGMNRPSLYGAFGDKRELYIKAYQRYRADAAAAMIDIFRDEQPIRQRLERIFAVALDIYLSGDAGPRGCFTVMTAASEAVADPDIRGMVLEGLAELDKAFAACFRLARQKGELPASADPVVLAQ
;
A
#
# COMPACT_ATOMS: atom_id res chain seq x y z
N MET A 1 50.91 -73.09 -12.21
CA MET A 1 51.27 -71.65 -12.29
C MET A 1 50.00 -70.88 -12.47
N VAL A 2 49.50 -70.18 -11.39
CA VAL A 2 48.25 -69.41 -11.41
C VAL A 2 48.62 -67.92 -11.30
N GLN A 3 48.34 -67.19 -12.38
CA GLN A 3 48.54 -65.72 -12.39
C GLN A 3 47.41 -65.03 -11.64
N LYS A 4 47.74 -64.26 -10.57
CA LYS A 4 46.83 -63.36 -9.86
C LYS A 4 46.67 -62.07 -10.63
N ASN A 5 45.44 -61.81 -11.10
CA ASN A 5 45.04 -60.60 -11.78
C ASN A 5 44.74 -59.51 -10.68
N LYS A 6 45.54 -58.41 -10.63
CA LYS A 6 45.34 -57.29 -9.78
C LYS A 6 44.39 -56.33 -10.45
N ARG A 7 43.22 -56.10 -9.86
CA ARG A 7 42.31 -54.99 -10.21
C ARG A 7 42.87 -53.63 -9.75
N PRO A 8 42.79 -52.58 -10.57
CA PRO A 8 43.20 -51.22 -10.11
C PRO A 8 42.15 -50.60 -9.20
N ALA A 9 42.62 -49.92 -8.17
CA ALA A 9 41.82 -49.23 -7.18
C ALA A 9 41.07 -48.01 -7.79
N SER A 10 39.77 -47.92 -7.50
CA SER A 10 38.89 -46.80 -7.83
C SER A 10 39.37 -45.52 -7.16
N ARG A 11 39.70 -44.49 -7.95
CA ARG A 11 39.98 -43.14 -7.46
C ARG A 11 38.69 -42.52 -6.91
N ALA A 12 38.64 -42.28 -5.61
CA ALA A 12 37.60 -41.50 -4.96
C ALA A 12 37.62 -40.05 -5.52
N ARG A 13 36.50 -39.63 -6.11
CA ARG A 13 36.29 -38.23 -6.51
C ARG A 13 36.07 -37.43 -5.24
N THR A 14 37.03 -36.59 -4.89
CA THR A 14 36.92 -35.56 -3.87
C THR A 14 35.89 -34.54 -4.31
N VAL A 15 34.72 -34.53 -3.67
CA VAL A 15 33.70 -33.49 -3.85
C VAL A 15 34.15 -32.28 -3.07
N THR A 16 34.57 -31.23 -3.76
CA THR A 16 34.92 -29.94 -3.17
C THR A 16 33.63 -29.31 -2.58
N PRO A 17 33.60 -28.90 -1.30
CA PRO A 17 32.43 -28.24 -0.74
C PRO A 17 32.22 -26.91 -1.45
N VAL A 18 31.02 -26.70 -2.03
CA VAL A 18 30.60 -25.40 -2.59
C VAL A 18 30.47 -24.45 -1.41
N ALA A 19 31.30 -23.42 -1.37
CA ALA A 19 31.24 -22.37 -0.36
C ALA A 19 29.85 -21.71 -0.37
N PRO A 20 29.23 -21.46 0.81
CA PRO A 20 27.91 -20.82 0.86
C PRO A 20 27.98 -19.42 0.25
N LYS A 21 27.06 -19.09 -0.67
CA LYS A 21 26.92 -17.76 -1.23
C LYS A 21 26.89 -16.74 -0.11
N ARG A 22 27.84 -15.80 -0.10
CA ARG A 22 27.88 -14.67 0.84
C ARG A 22 26.54 -13.99 0.81
N ARG A 23 25.81 -14.00 1.93
CA ARG A 23 24.63 -13.14 2.14
C ARG A 23 25.07 -11.70 1.88
N GLY A 24 24.38 -11.03 0.96
CA GLY A 24 24.65 -9.62 0.66
C GLY A 24 24.62 -8.78 1.93
N ARG A 25 25.35 -7.66 1.92
CA ARG A 25 25.39 -6.69 3.02
C ARG A 25 23.95 -6.43 3.52
N PRO A 26 23.66 -6.45 4.84
CA PRO A 26 22.34 -6.13 5.35
C PRO A 26 21.84 -4.83 4.74
N ARG A 27 20.57 -4.80 4.30
CA ARG A 27 19.99 -3.58 3.74
C ARG A 27 20.04 -2.49 4.81
N ALA A 28 20.71 -1.37 4.51
CA ALA A 28 20.86 -0.23 5.43
C ALA A 28 19.55 0.55 5.64
N TYR A 29 18.43 0.10 5.03
CA TYR A 29 17.13 0.76 5.09
C TYR A 29 16.01 -0.26 5.31
N GLN A 30 14.93 0.21 5.93
CA GLN A 30 13.67 -0.54 6.07
C GLN A 30 12.72 -0.09 4.96
N PRO A 31 12.32 -0.98 4.03
CA PRO A 31 11.48 -0.61 2.89
C PRO A 31 10.17 0.08 3.31
N GLU A 32 9.54 -0.42 4.37
CA GLU A 32 8.29 0.14 4.87
C GLU A 32 8.42 1.59 5.36
N VAL A 33 9.52 1.91 6.06
CA VAL A 33 9.81 3.27 6.51
C VAL A 33 10.08 4.19 5.31
N ALA A 34 10.85 3.70 4.34
CA ALA A 34 11.13 4.44 3.11
C ALA A 34 9.87 4.70 2.29
N LEU A 35 8.97 3.71 2.17
CA LEU A 35 7.69 3.85 1.49
C LEU A 35 6.79 4.88 2.19
N GLY A 36 6.75 4.89 3.53
CA GLY A 36 6.01 5.90 4.29
C GLY A 36 6.51 7.32 4.00
N LYS A 37 7.84 7.52 3.99
CA LYS A 37 8.44 8.83 3.66
C LYS A 37 8.17 9.25 2.21
N ALA A 38 8.19 8.33 1.27
CA ALA A 38 7.81 8.59 -0.12
C ALA A 38 6.33 8.99 -0.24
N LEU A 39 5.43 8.28 0.47
CA LEU A 39 4.02 8.62 0.56
C LEU A 39 3.82 10.05 1.09
N ASP A 40 4.53 10.43 2.14
CA ASP A 40 4.47 11.78 2.70
C ASP A 40 4.86 12.87 1.70
N LEU A 41 5.90 12.64 0.90
CA LEU A 41 6.31 13.55 -0.16
C LEU A 41 5.25 13.65 -1.27
N PHE A 42 4.73 12.52 -1.74
CA PHE A 42 3.70 12.51 -2.77
C PHE A 42 2.40 13.18 -2.30
N ARG A 43 2.01 12.98 -1.03
CA ARG A 43 0.85 13.68 -0.46
C ARG A 43 1.05 15.19 -0.33
N LYS A 44 2.30 15.66 -0.19
CA LYS A 44 2.63 17.08 -0.07
C LYS A 44 2.68 17.78 -1.43
N GLY A 45 3.32 17.16 -2.42
CA GLY A 45 3.67 17.81 -3.69
C GLY A 45 3.02 17.19 -4.92
N GLY A 46 2.35 16.03 -4.79
CA GLY A 46 1.89 15.25 -5.94
C GLY A 46 3.04 14.51 -6.65
N PHE A 47 2.70 13.77 -7.68
CA PHE A 47 3.67 13.01 -8.47
C PHE A 47 4.62 13.92 -9.25
N ALA A 48 4.08 14.89 -9.99
CA ALA A 48 4.85 15.71 -10.92
C ALA A 48 5.93 16.54 -10.21
N ALA A 49 5.60 17.18 -9.08
CA ALA A 49 6.52 18.05 -8.35
C ALA A 49 7.52 17.29 -7.45
N THR A 50 7.34 16.00 -7.21
CA THR A 50 8.26 15.19 -6.41
C THR A 50 9.39 14.65 -7.29
N SER A 51 10.62 15.06 -7.07
CA SER A 51 11.80 14.58 -7.81
C SER A 51 12.38 13.29 -7.19
N LEU A 52 13.23 12.58 -7.96
CA LEU A 52 13.99 11.45 -7.43
C LEU A 52 15.02 11.88 -6.37
N ASP A 53 15.49 13.14 -6.43
CA ASP A 53 16.40 13.68 -5.43
C ASP A 53 15.68 13.95 -4.11
N ASP A 54 14.46 14.49 -4.16
CA ASP A 54 13.61 14.64 -2.98
C ASP A 54 13.31 13.28 -2.33
N LEU A 55 12.99 12.28 -3.14
CA LEU A 55 12.75 10.91 -2.67
C LEU A 55 14.02 10.31 -2.04
N SER A 56 15.19 10.51 -2.66
CA SER A 56 16.47 10.05 -2.12
C SER A 56 16.79 10.72 -0.79
N ALA A 57 16.63 12.04 -0.71
CA ALA A 57 16.89 12.82 0.50
C ALA A 57 15.95 12.39 1.66
N ALA A 58 14.66 12.29 1.40
CA ALA A 58 13.67 11.92 2.42
C ALA A 58 13.83 10.48 2.91
N THR A 59 14.07 9.53 2.01
CA THR A 59 14.18 8.11 2.37
C THR A 59 15.54 7.74 2.94
N GLY A 60 16.58 8.54 2.69
CA GLY A 60 17.98 8.21 2.97
C GLY A 60 18.53 7.13 2.03
N MET A 61 17.86 6.86 0.91
CA MET A 61 18.27 5.87 -0.09
C MET A 61 18.84 6.57 -1.32
N ASN A 62 19.92 6.03 -1.89
CA ASN A 62 20.37 6.48 -3.21
C ASN A 62 19.43 5.97 -4.32
N ARG A 63 19.46 6.61 -5.50
CA ARG A 63 18.61 6.27 -6.65
C ARG A 63 18.67 4.78 -7.04
N PRO A 64 19.84 4.10 -7.15
CA PRO A 64 19.90 2.67 -7.43
C PRO A 64 19.19 1.81 -6.40
N SER A 65 19.26 2.18 -5.11
CA SER A 65 18.57 1.47 -4.04
C SER A 65 17.06 1.68 -4.10
N LEU A 66 16.59 2.89 -4.46
CA LEU A 66 15.17 3.17 -4.70
C LEU A 66 14.63 2.33 -5.85
N TYR A 67 15.31 2.32 -6.99
CA TYR A 67 14.94 1.49 -8.15
C TYR A 67 14.94 0.00 -7.82
N GLY A 68 15.95 -0.48 -7.10
CA GLY A 68 16.03 -1.88 -6.70
C GLY A 68 14.97 -2.32 -5.70
N ALA A 69 14.43 -1.40 -4.90
CA ALA A 69 13.42 -1.70 -3.89
C ALA A 69 11.98 -1.53 -4.40
N PHE A 70 11.75 -0.48 -5.18
CA PHE A 70 10.40 -0.03 -5.51
C PHE A 70 10.11 0.03 -7.01
N GLY A 71 11.12 -0.12 -7.86
CA GLY A 71 11.02 0.11 -9.28
C GLY A 71 11.19 1.59 -9.63
N ASP A 72 10.58 2.05 -10.70
CA ASP A 72 10.66 3.44 -11.10
C ASP A 72 9.81 4.37 -10.21
N LYS A 73 9.83 5.67 -10.50
CA LYS A 73 9.05 6.66 -9.73
C LYS A 73 7.55 6.39 -9.80
N ARG A 74 7.05 5.90 -10.95
CA ARG A 74 5.65 5.54 -11.14
C ARG A 74 5.27 4.35 -10.25
N GLU A 75 6.09 3.30 -10.25
CA GLU A 75 5.87 2.11 -9.41
C GLU A 75 5.93 2.44 -7.92
N LEU A 76 6.86 3.32 -7.53
CA LEU A 76 6.93 3.82 -6.15
C LEU A 76 5.67 4.62 -5.78
N TYR A 77 5.15 5.45 -6.69
CA TYR A 77 3.89 6.19 -6.47
C TYR A 77 2.71 5.23 -6.29
N ILE A 78 2.60 4.23 -7.15
CA ILE A 78 1.56 3.19 -7.06
C ILE A 78 1.61 2.48 -5.69
N LYS A 79 2.81 2.06 -5.26
CA LYS A 79 3.00 1.41 -3.95
C LYS A 79 2.64 2.35 -2.79
N ALA A 80 2.99 3.62 -2.89
CA ALA A 80 2.64 4.64 -1.90
C ALA A 80 1.12 4.85 -1.84
N TYR A 81 0.44 4.91 -2.99
CA TYR A 81 -1.01 5.03 -3.06
C TYR A 81 -1.73 3.80 -2.50
N GLN A 82 -1.27 2.60 -2.83
CA GLN A 82 -1.80 1.35 -2.27
C GLN A 82 -1.64 1.31 -0.74
N ARG A 83 -0.48 1.73 -0.22
CA ARG A 83 -0.23 1.86 1.21
C ARG A 83 -1.22 2.82 1.88
N TYR A 84 -1.41 4.01 1.30
CA TYR A 84 -2.37 4.98 1.81
C TYR A 84 -3.79 4.41 1.89
N ARG A 85 -4.25 3.71 0.84
CA ARG A 85 -5.57 3.06 0.83
C ARG A 85 -5.68 1.99 1.93
N ALA A 86 -4.65 1.15 2.07
CA ALA A 86 -4.63 0.10 3.07
C ALA A 86 -4.66 0.66 4.50
N ASP A 87 -3.86 1.69 4.78
CA ASP A 87 -3.81 2.35 6.09
C ASP A 87 -5.16 3.03 6.42
N ALA A 88 -5.77 3.71 5.45
CA ALA A 88 -7.09 4.34 5.62
C ALA A 88 -8.20 3.29 5.83
N ALA A 89 -8.20 2.21 5.08
CA ALA A 89 -9.16 1.11 5.25
C ALA A 89 -9.00 0.44 6.62
N ALA A 90 -7.77 0.18 7.06
CA ALA A 90 -7.49 -0.39 8.37
C ALA A 90 -7.98 0.51 9.51
N ALA A 91 -7.82 1.83 9.40
CA ALA A 91 -8.28 2.79 10.40
C ALA A 91 -9.83 2.85 10.53
N MET A 92 -10.56 2.46 9.48
CA MET A 92 -12.02 2.55 9.43
C MET A 92 -12.74 1.21 9.58
N ILE A 93 -12.05 0.08 9.40
CA ILE A 93 -12.70 -1.24 9.29
C ILE A 93 -13.55 -1.59 10.51
N ASP A 94 -13.07 -1.30 11.71
CA ASP A 94 -13.80 -1.58 12.94
C ASP A 94 -15.04 -0.69 13.09
N ILE A 95 -15.00 0.55 12.60
CA ILE A 95 -16.13 1.46 12.62
C ILE A 95 -17.21 0.99 11.64
N PHE A 96 -16.83 0.50 10.46
CA PHE A 96 -17.78 -0.06 9.50
C PHE A 96 -18.45 -1.35 10.00
N ARG A 97 -17.77 -2.10 10.86
CA ARG A 97 -18.27 -3.34 11.47
C ARG A 97 -19.03 -3.12 12.79
N ASP A 98 -18.90 -1.92 13.36
CA ASP A 98 -19.53 -1.57 14.63
C ASP A 98 -21.08 -1.63 14.50
N GLU A 99 -21.73 -1.97 15.60
CA GLU A 99 -23.19 -2.03 15.69
C GLU A 99 -23.83 -0.78 16.33
N GLN A 100 -23.02 0.24 16.59
CA GLN A 100 -23.50 1.52 17.08
C GLN A 100 -24.51 2.17 16.11
N PRO A 101 -25.40 3.07 16.57
CA PRO A 101 -26.31 3.80 15.70
C PRO A 101 -25.60 4.45 14.51
N ILE A 102 -26.28 4.46 13.34
CA ILE A 102 -25.67 4.95 12.08
C ILE A 102 -25.06 6.34 12.21
N ARG A 103 -25.71 7.24 12.93
CA ARG A 103 -25.23 8.59 13.16
C ARG A 103 -23.86 8.58 13.82
N GLN A 104 -23.69 7.81 14.89
CA GLN A 104 -22.43 7.74 15.63
C GLN A 104 -21.31 7.11 14.78
N ARG A 105 -21.67 6.09 13.99
CA ARG A 105 -20.70 5.49 13.05
C ARG A 105 -20.22 6.48 11.99
N LEU A 106 -21.14 7.24 11.38
CA LEU A 106 -20.79 8.28 10.42
C LEU A 106 -19.93 9.39 11.05
N GLU A 107 -20.30 9.87 12.23
CA GLU A 107 -19.49 10.86 12.96
C GLU A 107 -18.06 10.36 13.20
N ARG A 108 -17.87 9.09 13.58
CA ARG A 108 -16.55 8.47 13.76
C ARG A 108 -15.80 8.29 12.44
N ILE A 109 -16.46 7.86 11.36
CA ILE A 109 -15.86 7.72 10.03
C ILE A 109 -15.35 9.08 9.55
N PHE A 110 -16.16 10.13 9.66
CA PHE A 110 -15.76 11.49 9.26
C PHE A 110 -14.65 12.03 10.15
N ALA A 111 -14.66 11.76 11.46
CA ALA A 111 -13.57 12.17 12.35
C ALA A 111 -12.24 11.53 11.93
N VAL A 112 -12.21 10.22 11.68
CA VAL A 112 -11.01 9.51 11.20
C VAL A 112 -10.58 10.04 9.83
N ALA A 113 -11.51 10.28 8.91
CA ALA A 113 -11.20 10.86 7.60
C ALA A 113 -10.56 12.24 7.73
N LEU A 114 -11.10 13.09 8.58
CA LEU A 114 -10.56 14.44 8.85
C LEU A 114 -9.17 14.36 9.48
N ASP A 115 -8.95 13.45 10.43
CA ASP A 115 -7.62 13.24 11.02
C ASP A 115 -6.60 12.84 9.94
N ILE A 116 -6.97 11.93 9.02
CA ILE A 116 -6.11 11.55 7.90
C ILE A 116 -5.84 12.74 6.96
N TYR A 117 -6.86 13.54 6.65
CA TYR A 117 -6.75 14.63 5.67
C TYR A 117 -6.04 15.87 6.22
N LEU A 118 -6.23 16.15 7.51
CA LEU A 118 -5.68 17.31 8.17
C LEU A 118 -4.31 17.04 8.82
N SER A 119 -3.92 15.75 8.98
CA SER A 119 -2.62 15.39 9.53
C SER A 119 -1.49 15.73 8.57
N GLY A 120 -0.35 16.20 9.12
CA GLY A 120 0.90 16.41 8.41
C GLY A 120 1.73 17.51 9.06
N ASP A 121 3.06 17.29 9.16
CA ASP A 121 4.00 18.24 9.80
C ASP A 121 4.05 19.61 9.11
N ALA A 122 3.68 19.69 7.83
CA ALA A 122 3.66 20.92 7.03
C ALA A 122 2.24 21.47 6.77
N GLY A 123 1.23 21.00 7.52
CA GLY A 123 -0.18 21.38 7.38
C GLY A 123 -1.07 20.34 6.70
N PRO A 124 -2.34 20.68 6.45
CA PRO A 124 -3.32 19.78 5.85
C PRO A 124 -2.86 19.25 4.50
N ARG A 125 -2.97 17.93 4.29
CA ARG A 125 -2.54 17.25 3.04
C ARG A 125 -3.70 16.88 2.13
N GLY A 126 -4.93 16.92 2.65
CA GLY A 126 -6.12 16.51 1.92
C GLY A 126 -6.22 15.00 1.67
N CYS A 127 -7.22 14.62 0.89
CA CYS A 127 -7.44 13.24 0.47
C CYS A 127 -6.50 12.87 -0.69
N PHE A 128 -5.60 11.93 -0.47
CA PHE A 128 -4.66 11.50 -1.52
C PHE A 128 -5.38 10.80 -2.68
N THR A 129 -6.52 10.13 -2.43
CA THR A 129 -7.35 9.57 -3.50
C THR A 129 -7.92 10.64 -4.42
N VAL A 130 -8.45 11.75 -3.86
CA VAL A 130 -8.97 12.87 -4.67
C VAL A 130 -7.84 13.54 -5.45
N MET A 131 -6.69 13.76 -4.83
CA MET A 131 -5.52 14.31 -5.52
C MET A 131 -5.09 13.40 -6.68
N THR A 132 -4.98 12.08 -6.45
CA THR A 132 -4.60 11.10 -7.48
C THR A 132 -5.64 11.03 -8.60
N ALA A 133 -6.93 11.10 -8.28
CA ALA A 133 -8.02 11.10 -9.26
C ALA A 133 -7.96 12.32 -10.18
N ALA A 134 -7.62 13.49 -9.62
CA ALA A 134 -7.56 14.75 -10.35
C ALA A 134 -6.25 14.95 -11.14
N SER A 135 -5.23 14.13 -10.91
CA SER A 135 -3.91 14.26 -11.53
C SER A 135 -3.52 12.99 -12.32
N GLU A 136 -2.87 12.03 -11.69
CA GLU A 136 -2.25 10.88 -12.36
C GLU A 136 -3.28 9.95 -13.00
N ALA A 137 -4.45 9.75 -12.39
CA ALA A 137 -5.51 8.92 -12.94
C ALA A 137 -6.12 9.46 -14.25
N VAL A 138 -5.92 10.74 -14.55
CA VAL A 138 -6.38 11.34 -15.81
C VAL A 138 -5.62 10.74 -17.01
N ALA A 139 -4.30 10.60 -16.88
CA ALA A 139 -3.42 10.15 -17.95
C ALA A 139 -3.04 8.66 -17.86
N ASP A 140 -3.11 8.05 -16.67
CA ASP A 140 -2.66 6.68 -16.40
C ASP A 140 -3.86 5.75 -16.14
N PRO A 141 -4.17 4.81 -17.08
CA PRO A 141 -5.32 3.90 -16.94
C PRO A 141 -5.20 2.94 -15.74
N ASP A 142 -3.98 2.50 -15.36
CA ASP A 142 -3.78 1.59 -14.25
C ASP A 142 -4.06 2.31 -12.93
N ILE A 143 -3.55 3.54 -12.78
CA ILE A 143 -3.82 4.38 -11.61
C ILE A 143 -5.31 4.71 -11.52
N ARG A 144 -5.94 5.03 -12.65
CA ARG A 144 -7.40 5.26 -12.71
C ARG A 144 -8.18 4.02 -12.28
N GLY A 145 -7.80 2.84 -12.75
CA GLY A 145 -8.40 1.57 -12.33
C GLY A 145 -8.34 1.38 -10.82
N MET A 146 -7.17 1.62 -10.22
CA MET A 146 -7.00 1.51 -8.77
C MET A 146 -7.83 2.54 -7.97
N VAL A 147 -7.98 3.76 -8.49
CA VAL A 147 -8.83 4.78 -7.87
C VAL A 147 -10.29 4.34 -7.90
N LEU A 148 -10.79 3.92 -9.07
CA LEU A 148 -12.18 3.46 -9.24
C LEU A 148 -12.48 2.23 -8.37
N GLU A 149 -11.56 1.28 -8.29
CA GLU A 149 -11.69 0.12 -7.41
C GLU A 149 -11.81 0.53 -5.94
N GLY A 150 -10.96 1.46 -5.49
CA GLY A 150 -11.01 1.95 -4.12
C GLY A 150 -12.29 2.68 -3.76
N LEU A 151 -12.82 3.49 -4.69
CA LEU A 151 -14.12 4.15 -4.52
C LEU A 151 -15.25 3.11 -4.45
N ALA A 152 -15.25 2.12 -5.34
CA ALA A 152 -16.25 1.05 -5.32
C ALA A 152 -16.21 0.20 -4.04
N GLU A 153 -15.03 -0.02 -3.46
CA GLU A 153 -14.90 -0.67 -2.14
C GLU A 153 -15.52 0.17 -1.03
N LEU A 154 -15.29 1.47 -1.05
CA LEU A 154 -15.85 2.41 -0.09
C LEU A 154 -17.37 2.47 -0.20
N ASP A 155 -17.93 2.58 -1.40
CA ASP A 155 -19.37 2.54 -1.66
C ASP A 155 -20.01 1.27 -1.12
N LYS A 156 -19.37 0.10 -1.32
CA LYS A 156 -19.83 -1.18 -0.76
C LYS A 156 -19.85 -1.16 0.76
N ALA A 157 -18.83 -0.58 1.40
CA ALA A 157 -18.74 -0.49 2.85
C ALA A 157 -19.85 0.41 3.41
N PHE A 158 -20.07 1.58 2.83
CA PHE A 158 -21.18 2.47 3.22
C PHE A 158 -22.54 1.84 2.96
N ALA A 159 -22.74 1.22 1.79
CA ALA A 159 -24.01 0.54 1.49
C ALA A 159 -24.32 -0.60 2.49
N ALA A 160 -23.31 -1.33 2.96
CA ALA A 160 -23.47 -2.32 4.01
C ALA A 160 -23.88 -1.66 5.35
N CYS A 161 -23.23 -0.53 5.68
CA CYS A 161 -23.54 0.26 6.86
C CYS A 161 -24.99 0.76 6.87
N PHE A 162 -25.46 1.32 5.74
CA PHE A 162 -26.84 1.80 5.59
C PHE A 162 -27.88 0.66 5.53
N ARG A 163 -27.53 -0.50 4.95
CA ARG A 163 -28.40 -1.70 5.00
C ARG A 163 -28.66 -2.14 6.44
N LEU A 164 -27.62 -2.21 7.26
CA LEU A 164 -27.74 -2.56 8.66
C LEU A 164 -28.59 -1.54 9.43
N ALA A 165 -28.36 -0.24 9.21
CA ALA A 165 -29.14 0.83 9.82
C ALA A 165 -30.64 0.75 9.44
N ARG A 166 -30.97 0.45 8.18
CA ARG A 166 -32.35 0.23 7.73
C ARG A 166 -32.98 -0.99 8.40
N GLN A 167 -32.25 -2.10 8.53
CA GLN A 167 -32.71 -3.29 9.23
C GLN A 167 -33.01 -3.05 10.70
N LYS A 168 -32.23 -2.17 11.35
CA LYS A 168 -32.43 -1.76 12.75
C LYS A 168 -33.52 -0.69 12.92
N GLY A 169 -34.15 -0.22 11.84
CA GLY A 169 -35.17 0.84 11.89
C GLY A 169 -34.63 2.26 12.10
N GLU A 170 -33.31 2.45 11.95
CA GLU A 170 -32.66 3.76 12.08
C GLU A 170 -32.82 4.62 10.83
N LEU A 171 -33.18 3.99 9.69
CA LEU A 171 -33.48 4.64 8.42
C LEU A 171 -34.89 4.23 7.95
N PRO A 172 -35.59 5.10 7.20
CA PRO A 172 -36.88 4.77 6.60
C PRO A 172 -36.80 3.54 5.69
N ALA A 173 -37.87 2.73 5.62
CA ALA A 173 -37.94 1.56 4.74
C ALA A 173 -37.76 1.93 3.25
N SER A 174 -38.11 3.16 2.87
CA SER A 174 -37.94 3.71 1.53
C SER A 174 -36.49 4.15 1.20
N ALA A 175 -35.61 4.23 2.20
CA ALA A 175 -34.22 4.61 1.97
C ALA A 175 -33.48 3.53 1.18
N ASP A 176 -32.85 3.89 0.07
CA ASP A 176 -32.00 2.98 -0.69
C ASP A 176 -30.55 3.07 -0.21
N PRO A 177 -30.01 2.00 0.41
CA PRO A 177 -28.67 1.98 0.94
C PRO A 177 -27.56 2.17 -0.12
N VAL A 178 -27.83 1.83 -1.39
CA VAL A 178 -26.86 1.99 -2.47
C VAL A 178 -26.80 3.46 -2.90
N VAL A 179 -27.96 4.10 -3.01
CA VAL A 179 -28.04 5.54 -3.35
C VAL A 179 -27.43 6.40 -2.23
N LEU A 180 -27.67 6.01 -0.96
CA LEU A 180 -27.08 6.74 0.17
C LEU A 180 -25.55 6.59 0.28
N ALA A 181 -24.96 5.58 -0.37
CA ALA A 181 -23.53 5.31 -0.33
C ALA A 181 -22.74 6.07 -1.41
N GLN A 182 -23.40 6.64 -2.40
CA GLN A 182 -22.83 7.40 -3.52
C GLN A 182 -22.71 8.90 -3.17
#